data_860ebc14be6e601042bad6539c10e141
#
_entry.id   860ebc14be6e601042bad6539c10e141
#
_cell.length_a   1.000
_cell.length_b   1.000
_cell.length_c   1.000
_cell.angle_alpha   90.00
_cell.angle_beta   90.00
_cell.angle_gamma   90.00
#
_symmetry.space_group_name_H-M   'P 1'
#
loop_
_entity.id
_entity.type
_entity.pdbx_description
1 polymer ?
#
loop_
_entity_poly.entity_id
_entity_poly.type
_entity_poly.pdbx_seq_one_letter_code
_entity_poly.pdbx_strand_id
1 'polypeptide(L)'
;MALDGKLVRGEFVAADDADQWCDAEVLRILRRRSLAALRAQVEPVSTAAYARFLPAWQQVGRSATSGVDGLAGVIDQLAGVPIPASAVEPLVFAPRVRDYQPAMLDELLASGEVTWSGAGSISGSDGWIAFHHADTAALTLATPAEIEFTDAHRAIFDVLGSPGESRGAFFFRQLVQGSEEDVKTALWELIWAGWVTGDTFAPVRAMLSGGRKPGTRRPAAPAHRQRRAPRLSRYSVAHPQNRPVDPTVAGRWSALPAAEPDSTVRAHFSAELLLNRHGVLTKGAAANEGVPGGFAMLYKVLSGFEEAGRCQRGYFVESLGGAQFAVASTVDRLRTYLDGVDPERPDYQAVVLAAADPANPYGAALPWPARADADAGHRPGRKAGALVVLVDGELVWFSERGGRSLLNFSTDGEAQRAAAGALAELVSSGRIGGILVEKLDGVPVLEAAAHPDRKVTADALVDAGFARTPRGLRLR
;
A
#
# COMPACT_ATOMS: atom_id res chain seq x y z
N MET A 1 -32.43 29.66 49.52
CA MET A 1 -31.15 29.35 48.87
C MET A 1 -31.13 29.74 47.38
N ALA A 2 -32.23 29.71 46.64
CA ALA A 2 -32.29 30.18 45.26
C ALA A 2 -32.15 31.73 45.10
N LEU A 3 -32.28 32.48 46.17
CA LEU A 3 -32.22 33.95 46.18
C LEU A 3 -30.80 34.53 46.18
N ASP A 4 -29.76 33.69 46.46
CA ASP A 4 -28.36 34.17 46.53
C ASP A 4 -27.57 33.94 45.22
N GLY A 5 -28.22 33.57 44.12
CA GLY A 5 -27.57 33.36 42.81
C GLY A 5 -26.58 32.19 42.77
N LYS A 6 -26.55 31.31 43.81
CA LYS A 6 -25.65 30.18 43.90
C LYS A 6 -26.16 28.90 43.21
N LEU A 7 -27.47 28.84 42.99
CA LEU A 7 -28.12 27.68 42.34
C LEU A 7 -28.85 28.13 41.06
N VAL A 8 -28.71 27.36 40.02
CA VAL A 8 -29.40 27.53 38.74
C VAL A 8 -30.36 26.36 38.55
N ARG A 9 -31.62 26.68 38.23
CA ARG A 9 -32.64 25.67 37.89
C ARG A 9 -32.58 25.37 36.39
N GLY A 10 -32.67 24.10 35.99
CA GLY A 10 -32.67 23.65 34.59
C GLY A 10 -32.80 22.17 34.48
N GLU A 11 -32.87 21.67 33.26
CA GLU A 11 -32.82 20.24 32.92
C GLU A 11 -31.35 19.87 32.68
N PHE A 12 -30.71 19.17 33.61
CA PHE A 12 -29.29 18.81 33.54
C PHE A 12 -29.06 17.30 33.28
N VAL A 13 -30.06 16.44 33.51
CA VAL A 13 -30.02 15.00 33.30
C VAL A 13 -31.31 14.56 32.62
N ALA A 14 -31.18 13.82 31.53
CA ALA A 14 -32.27 13.47 30.59
C ALA A 14 -33.30 12.43 31.10
N ALA A 15 -33.43 12.16 32.41
CA ALA A 15 -34.26 11.08 32.92
C ALA A 15 -35.19 11.43 34.06
N ASP A 16 -35.40 12.71 34.40
CA ASP A 16 -36.17 13.10 35.57
C ASP A 16 -37.08 14.30 35.25
N ASP A 17 -38.39 14.14 35.39
CA ASP A 17 -39.37 15.22 35.26
C ASP A 17 -39.39 16.18 36.45
N ALA A 18 -38.44 16.03 37.40
CA ALA A 18 -38.34 16.85 38.58
C ALA A 18 -37.50 18.12 38.33
N ASP A 19 -37.81 19.20 39.00
CA ASP A 19 -37.00 20.43 39.00
C ASP A 19 -35.56 20.13 39.43
N GLN A 20 -34.62 20.29 38.53
CA GLN A 20 -33.20 20.04 38.78
C GLN A 20 -32.47 21.34 39.11
N TRP A 21 -31.55 21.27 40.04
CA TRP A 21 -30.77 22.42 40.51
C TRP A 21 -29.28 22.11 40.43
N CYS A 22 -28.52 23.02 39.87
CA CYS A 22 -27.06 22.91 39.75
C CYS A 22 -26.40 24.11 40.38
N ASP A 23 -25.29 23.92 41.08
CA ASP A 23 -24.45 25.02 41.58
C ASP A 23 -23.95 25.86 40.37
N ALA A 24 -24.08 27.18 40.46
CA ALA A 24 -23.73 28.09 39.38
C ALA A 24 -22.25 28.03 39.00
N GLU A 25 -21.35 27.74 39.94
CA GLU A 25 -19.92 27.57 39.68
C GLU A 25 -19.64 26.24 38.95
N VAL A 26 -20.30 25.14 39.41
CA VAL A 26 -20.22 23.85 38.76
C VAL A 26 -20.78 23.94 37.33
N LEU A 27 -21.92 24.56 37.12
CA LEU A 27 -22.49 24.79 35.80
C LEU A 27 -21.56 25.60 34.89
N ARG A 28 -20.88 26.58 35.42
CA ARG A 28 -19.89 27.39 34.68
C ARG A 28 -18.68 26.54 34.30
N ILE A 29 -18.19 25.67 35.20
CA ILE A 29 -17.09 24.74 34.93
C ILE A 29 -17.50 23.74 33.85
N LEU A 30 -18.71 23.14 33.95
CA LEU A 30 -19.24 22.20 32.96
C LEU A 30 -19.39 22.86 31.58
N ARG A 31 -19.98 24.08 31.51
CA ARG A 31 -20.10 24.83 30.25
C ARG A 31 -18.72 25.16 29.65
N ARG A 32 -17.77 25.57 30.51
CA ARG A 32 -16.40 25.84 30.04
C ARG A 32 -15.73 24.58 29.50
N ARG A 33 -15.88 23.42 30.17
CA ARG A 33 -15.38 22.12 29.69
C ARG A 33 -16.07 21.68 28.42
N SER A 34 -17.40 21.80 28.32
CA SER A 34 -18.14 21.46 27.09
C SER A 34 -17.74 22.38 25.93
N LEU A 35 -17.58 23.66 26.16
CA LEU A 35 -17.09 24.59 25.12
C LEU A 35 -15.64 24.31 24.74
N ALA A 36 -14.77 23.96 25.69
CA ALA A 36 -13.40 23.57 25.40
C ALA A 36 -13.38 22.25 24.60
N ALA A 37 -14.20 21.27 24.95
CA ALA A 37 -14.36 20.02 24.20
C ALA A 37 -14.90 20.27 22.79
N LEU A 38 -15.92 21.14 22.64
CA LEU A 38 -16.46 21.53 21.33
C LEU A 38 -15.42 22.30 20.50
N ARG A 39 -14.61 23.17 21.11
CA ARG A 39 -13.51 23.86 20.42
C ARG A 39 -12.40 22.88 20.00
N ALA A 40 -12.01 21.96 20.87
CA ALA A 40 -11.08 20.89 20.53
C ALA A 40 -11.63 19.97 19.42
N GLN A 41 -12.96 19.82 19.33
CA GLN A 41 -13.60 19.12 18.20
C GLN A 41 -13.58 19.90 16.89
N VAL A 42 -13.31 21.19 16.89
CA VAL A 42 -13.24 22.04 15.70
C VAL A 42 -11.80 22.27 15.26
N GLU A 43 -10.81 22.10 16.15
CA GLU A 43 -9.41 22.31 15.80
C GLU A 43 -8.89 21.16 14.90
N PRO A 44 -8.34 21.48 13.71
CA PRO A 44 -7.74 20.51 12.83
C PRO A 44 -6.42 19.97 13.44
N VAL A 45 -6.07 18.75 13.09
CA VAL A 45 -4.76 18.20 13.44
C VAL A 45 -3.70 18.70 12.45
N SER A 46 -2.43 18.69 12.86
CA SER A 46 -1.32 18.99 11.97
C SER A 46 -1.16 17.94 10.86
N THR A 47 -0.52 18.32 9.76
CA THR A 47 -0.18 17.39 8.67
C THR A 47 0.73 16.25 9.15
N ALA A 48 1.62 16.52 10.11
CA ALA A 48 2.47 15.51 10.73
C ALA A 48 1.65 14.47 11.55
N ALA A 49 0.63 14.95 12.30
CA ALA A 49 -0.28 14.04 13.01
C ALA A 49 -1.04 13.11 12.04
N TYR A 50 -1.54 13.66 10.92
CA TYR A 50 -2.17 12.84 9.88
C TYR A 50 -1.18 11.84 9.24
N ALA A 51 0.06 12.26 9.03
CA ALA A 51 1.09 11.39 8.46
C ALA A 51 1.56 10.27 9.42
N ARG A 52 1.41 10.44 10.73
CA ARG A 52 1.54 9.35 11.72
C ARG A 52 0.31 8.46 11.75
N PHE A 53 -0.87 9.05 11.66
CA PHE A 53 -2.14 8.33 11.71
C PHE A 53 -2.31 7.37 10.52
N LEU A 54 -2.08 7.82 9.27
CA LEU A 54 -2.45 7.06 8.08
C LEU A 54 -1.75 5.68 7.97
N PRO A 55 -0.42 5.55 8.19
CA PRO A 55 0.22 4.22 8.22
C PRO A 55 -0.36 3.32 9.31
N ALA A 56 -0.58 3.85 10.53
CA ALA A 56 -1.17 3.10 11.63
C ALA A 56 -2.64 2.72 11.36
N TRP A 57 -3.41 3.59 10.70
CA TRP A 57 -4.77 3.33 10.25
C TRP A 57 -4.82 2.17 9.25
N GLN A 58 -3.84 2.10 8.34
CA GLN A 58 -3.68 1.03 7.36
C GLN A 58 -2.84 -0.14 7.90
N GLN A 59 -2.74 -0.30 9.21
CA GLN A 59 -2.13 -1.46 9.88
C GLN A 59 -0.63 -1.64 9.59
N VAL A 60 0.09 -0.60 9.20
CA VAL A 60 1.52 -0.68 8.93
C VAL A 60 2.33 -0.69 10.24
N GLY A 61 3.35 -1.51 10.31
CA GLY A 61 4.31 -1.54 11.41
C GLY A 61 3.74 -2.10 12.71
N ARG A 62 3.75 -1.32 13.80
CA ARG A 62 3.26 -1.78 15.12
C ARG A 62 1.78 -2.17 15.13
N SER A 63 0.99 -1.60 14.22
CA SER A 63 -0.44 -1.90 14.07
C SER A 63 -0.72 -3.13 13.21
N ALA A 64 0.32 -3.83 12.72
CA ALA A 64 0.19 -4.96 11.82
C ALA A 64 -0.68 -6.08 12.41
N THR A 65 -1.52 -6.64 11.56
CA THR A 65 -2.36 -7.82 11.81
C THR A 65 -1.56 -9.12 11.70
N SER A 66 -2.22 -10.27 11.68
CA SER A 66 -1.59 -11.59 11.50
C SER A 66 -2.55 -12.58 10.87
N GLY A 67 -1.99 -13.63 10.26
CA GLY A 67 -2.75 -14.73 9.67
C GLY A 67 -3.40 -14.41 8.32
N VAL A 68 -4.06 -15.42 7.76
CA VAL A 68 -4.76 -15.33 6.46
C VAL A 68 -5.93 -14.35 6.53
N ASP A 69 -6.73 -14.38 7.61
CA ASP A 69 -7.85 -13.44 7.82
C ASP A 69 -7.35 -11.99 7.92
N GLY A 70 -6.19 -11.79 8.57
CA GLY A 70 -5.54 -10.49 8.62
C GLY A 70 -5.14 -9.99 7.23
N LEU A 71 -4.61 -10.88 6.39
CA LEU A 71 -4.29 -10.55 5.00
C LEU A 71 -5.55 -10.23 4.18
N ALA A 72 -6.62 -11.00 4.36
CA ALA A 72 -7.91 -10.74 3.71
C ALA A 72 -8.44 -9.33 4.06
N GLY A 73 -8.40 -8.95 5.35
CA GLY A 73 -8.78 -7.60 5.79
C GLY A 73 -7.89 -6.49 5.22
N VAL A 74 -6.60 -6.73 5.04
CA VAL A 74 -5.69 -5.79 4.35
C VAL A 74 -6.06 -5.66 2.88
N ILE A 75 -6.36 -6.77 2.20
CA ILE A 75 -6.80 -6.76 0.80
C ILE A 75 -8.12 -6.02 0.64
N ASP A 76 -9.08 -6.23 1.55
CA ASP A 76 -10.35 -5.51 1.55
C ASP A 76 -10.15 -3.99 1.67
N GLN A 77 -9.31 -3.53 2.60
CA GLN A 77 -8.99 -2.11 2.76
C GLN A 77 -8.29 -1.52 1.51
N LEU A 78 -7.47 -2.30 0.82
CA LEU A 78 -6.71 -1.90 -0.36
C LEU A 78 -7.39 -2.31 -1.68
N ALA A 79 -8.63 -2.79 -1.66
CA ALA A 79 -9.31 -3.32 -2.83
C ALA A 79 -9.33 -2.31 -4.00
N GLY A 80 -8.95 -2.78 -5.18
CA GLY A 80 -8.92 -1.98 -6.41
C GLY A 80 -7.75 -1.00 -6.54
N VAL A 81 -6.82 -0.91 -5.56
CA VAL A 81 -5.66 -0.01 -5.66
C VAL A 81 -4.58 -0.64 -6.54
N PRO A 82 -4.14 0.03 -7.60
CA PRO A 82 -3.01 -0.43 -8.38
C PRO A 82 -1.69 -0.27 -7.60
N ILE A 83 -1.01 -1.39 -7.36
CA ILE A 83 0.26 -1.47 -6.66
C ILE A 83 1.28 -2.13 -7.60
N PRO A 84 2.55 -1.65 -7.69
CA PRO A 84 3.57 -2.36 -8.44
C PRO A 84 3.73 -3.78 -7.92
N ALA A 85 3.67 -4.79 -8.80
CA ALA A 85 3.74 -6.20 -8.42
C ALA A 85 4.98 -6.51 -7.57
N SER A 86 6.11 -5.88 -7.89
CA SER A 86 7.36 -5.99 -7.12
C SER A 86 7.27 -5.43 -5.69
N ALA A 87 6.29 -4.58 -5.39
CA ALA A 87 6.08 -3.98 -4.07
C ALA A 87 5.03 -4.72 -3.23
N VAL A 88 4.11 -5.46 -3.85
CA VAL A 88 2.95 -6.09 -3.20
C VAL A 88 3.35 -6.85 -1.93
N GLU A 89 4.14 -7.89 -2.07
CA GLU A 89 4.48 -8.77 -0.95
C GLU A 89 5.49 -8.14 0.01
N PRO A 90 6.65 -7.61 -0.46
CA PRO A 90 7.71 -7.16 0.45
C PRO A 90 7.42 -5.80 1.11
N LEU A 91 6.66 -4.91 0.46
CA LEU A 91 6.50 -3.53 0.90
C LEU A 91 5.07 -3.17 1.33
N VAL A 92 4.05 -3.95 0.89
CA VAL A 92 2.65 -3.67 1.21
C VAL A 92 2.08 -4.71 2.18
N PHE A 93 2.18 -6.00 1.88
CA PHE A 93 1.61 -7.04 2.73
C PHE A 93 2.48 -7.35 3.95
N ALA A 94 3.78 -7.56 3.79
CA ALA A 94 4.67 -7.89 4.90
C ALA A 94 4.74 -6.80 6.00
N PRO A 95 4.63 -5.49 5.73
CA PRO A 95 4.51 -4.49 6.79
C PRO A 95 3.17 -4.50 7.54
N ARG A 96 2.10 -5.04 6.93
CA ARG A 96 0.73 -5.06 7.47
C ARG A 96 0.35 -6.38 8.12
N VAL A 97 1.04 -7.48 7.77
CA VAL A 97 0.79 -8.82 8.31
C VAL A 97 2.11 -9.35 8.86
N ARG A 98 2.22 -9.45 10.20
CA ARG A 98 3.49 -9.74 10.91
C ARG A 98 4.13 -11.07 10.53
N ASP A 99 3.31 -12.07 10.25
CA ASP A 99 3.70 -13.44 9.91
C ASP A 99 3.49 -13.74 8.42
N TYR A 100 3.46 -12.71 7.58
CA TYR A 100 3.20 -12.85 6.15
C TYR A 100 4.09 -13.92 5.49
N GLN A 101 3.44 -14.83 4.81
CA GLN A 101 4.06 -15.86 3.96
C GLN A 101 3.38 -15.84 2.58
N PRO A 102 4.11 -16.00 1.48
CA PRO A 102 3.53 -16.06 0.15
C PRO A 102 2.39 -17.08 -0.01
N ALA A 103 2.44 -18.17 0.77
CA ALA A 103 1.40 -19.19 0.79
C ALA A 103 0.04 -18.65 1.26
N MET A 104 -0.01 -17.64 2.14
CA MET A 104 -1.26 -17.04 2.61
C MET A 104 -2.02 -16.36 1.46
N LEU A 105 -1.30 -15.65 0.59
CA LEU A 105 -1.89 -15.05 -0.60
C LEU A 105 -2.36 -16.12 -1.59
N ASP A 106 -1.55 -17.15 -1.82
CA ASP A 106 -1.93 -18.25 -2.71
C ASP A 106 -3.14 -19.03 -2.18
N GLU A 107 -3.31 -19.16 -0.85
CA GLU A 107 -4.48 -19.77 -0.21
C GLU A 107 -5.75 -18.97 -0.50
N LEU A 108 -5.74 -17.63 -0.30
CA LEU A 108 -6.87 -16.75 -0.59
C LEU A 108 -7.25 -16.73 -2.07
N LEU A 109 -6.25 -16.81 -2.96
CA LEU A 109 -6.49 -16.88 -4.41
C LEU A 109 -7.05 -18.23 -4.83
N ALA A 110 -6.51 -19.33 -4.28
CA ALA A 110 -6.94 -20.69 -4.60
C ALA A 110 -8.34 -21.00 -4.05
N SER A 111 -8.72 -20.44 -2.90
CA SER A 111 -10.09 -20.55 -2.36
C SER A 111 -11.11 -19.77 -3.19
N GLY A 112 -10.66 -18.79 -3.96
CA GLY A 112 -11.54 -17.88 -4.71
C GLY A 112 -12.14 -16.77 -3.86
N GLU A 113 -11.70 -16.58 -2.60
CA GLU A 113 -12.12 -15.48 -1.74
C GLU A 113 -11.57 -14.13 -2.24
N VAL A 114 -10.36 -14.15 -2.80
CA VAL A 114 -9.68 -13.01 -3.40
C VAL A 114 -9.37 -13.29 -4.87
N THR A 115 -9.49 -12.25 -5.68
CA THR A 115 -8.98 -12.24 -7.06
C THR A 115 -8.04 -11.06 -7.26
N TRP A 116 -7.28 -11.06 -8.35
CA TRP A 116 -6.39 -9.97 -8.71
C TRP A 116 -6.53 -9.60 -10.17
N SER A 117 -6.23 -8.37 -10.52
CA SER A 117 -6.26 -7.87 -11.90
C SER A 117 -4.97 -7.12 -12.22
N GLY A 118 -4.53 -7.17 -13.47
CA GLY A 118 -3.54 -6.25 -13.99
C GLY A 118 -4.13 -4.86 -14.21
N ALA A 119 -3.30 -3.84 -14.09
CA ALA A 119 -3.64 -2.44 -14.31
C ALA A 119 -2.53 -1.70 -15.10
N GLY A 120 -1.91 -2.42 -16.03
CA GLY A 120 -0.86 -1.93 -16.91
C GLY A 120 0.51 -2.52 -16.63
N SER A 121 1.31 -2.66 -17.68
CA SER A 121 2.70 -3.10 -17.59
C SER A 121 3.62 -1.92 -17.20
N ILE A 122 4.71 -2.26 -16.49
CA ILE A 122 5.81 -1.34 -16.20
C ILE A 122 7.04 -1.83 -16.97
N SER A 123 7.95 -0.93 -17.33
CA SER A 123 9.17 -1.32 -18.04
C SER A 123 9.95 -2.43 -17.33
N GLY A 124 10.32 -3.47 -18.04
CA GLY A 124 10.93 -4.69 -17.53
C GLY A 124 9.89 -5.80 -17.34
N SER A 125 10.02 -6.58 -16.27
CA SER A 125 9.12 -7.70 -15.93
C SER A 125 8.13 -7.36 -14.83
N ASP A 126 7.84 -6.08 -14.59
CA ASP A 126 6.96 -5.59 -13.54
C ASP A 126 5.65 -5.03 -14.15
N GLY A 127 4.62 -4.91 -13.34
CA GLY A 127 3.34 -4.32 -13.73
C GLY A 127 2.55 -3.85 -12.53
N TRP A 128 1.49 -3.09 -12.78
CA TRP A 128 0.52 -2.69 -11.77
C TRP A 128 -0.49 -3.80 -11.55
N ILE A 129 -0.78 -4.11 -10.30
CA ILE A 129 -1.74 -5.15 -9.89
C ILE A 129 -2.64 -4.59 -8.82
N ALA A 130 -3.94 -4.88 -8.94
CA ALA A 130 -4.93 -4.62 -7.92
C ALA A 130 -5.51 -5.94 -7.40
N PHE A 131 -5.85 -5.99 -6.12
CA PHE A 131 -6.54 -7.11 -5.49
C PHE A 131 -7.99 -6.74 -5.20
N HIS A 132 -8.87 -7.73 -5.20
CA HIS A 132 -10.30 -7.55 -5.03
C HIS A 132 -10.84 -8.70 -4.18
N HIS A 133 -11.72 -8.40 -3.25
CA HIS A 133 -12.56 -9.42 -2.63
C HIS A 133 -13.56 -9.94 -3.67
N ALA A 134 -13.74 -11.25 -3.79
CA ALA A 134 -14.52 -11.86 -4.87
C ALA A 134 -15.97 -11.31 -4.94
N ASP A 135 -16.62 -11.13 -3.79
CA ASP A 135 -18.01 -10.66 -3.70
C ASP A 135 -18.18 -9.21 -4.18
N THR A 136 -17.11 -8.40 -4.09
CA THR A 136 -17.13 -6.98 -4.46
C THR A 136 -16.25 -6.66 -5.66
N ALA A 137 -15.68 -7.68 -6.30
CA ALA A 137 -14.77 -7.50 -7.42
C ALA A 137 -15.37 -6.66 -8.55
N ALA A 138 -16.64 -6.91 -8.92
CA ALA A 138 -17.32 -6.13 -9.95
C ALA A 138 -17.35 -4.62 -9.64
N LEU A 139 -17.38 -4.23 -8.37
CA LEU A 139 -17.45 -2.83 -7.92
C LEU A 139 -16.05 -2.16 -7.91
N THR A 140 -14.99 -2.94 -7.75
CA THR A 140 -13.62 -2.44 -7.59
C THR A 140 -12.73 -2.65 -8.82
N LEU A 141 -13.13 -3.53 -9.76
CA LEU A 141 -12.42 -3.73 -11.02
C LEU A 141 -12.44 -2.46 -11.87
N ALA A 142 -11.28 -2.10 -12.37
CA ALA A 142 -11.18 -1.09 -13.40
C ALA A 142 -11.70 -1.63 -14.74
N THR A 143 -12.12 -0.73 -15.63
CA THR A 143 -12.39 -1.12 -17.02
C THR A 143 -11.09 -1.63 -17.64
N PRO A 144 -11.09 -2.84 -18.24
CA PRO A 144 -9.89 -3.36 -18.89
C PRO A 144 -9.36 -2.40 -19.96
N ALA A 145 -8.04 -2.36 -20.09
CA ALA A 145 -7.42 -1.55 -21.12
C ALA A 145 -7.75 -2.09 -22.53
N GLU A 146 -7.96 -1.19 -23.47
CA GLU A 146 -8.11 -1.56 -24.88
C GLU A 146 -6.78 -2.06 -25.43
N ILE A 147 -6.81 -3.24 -26.04
CA ILE A 147 -5.67 -3.83 -26.73
C ILE A 147 -6.10 -4.30 -28.11
N GLU A 148 -5.16 -4.42 -29.03
CA GLU A 148 -5.40 -5.02 -30.33
C GLU A 148 -5.45 -6.56 -30.19
N PHE A 149 -6.64 -7.14 -30.39
CA PHE A 149 -6.83 -8.59 -30.24
C PHE A 149 -6.25 -9.34 -31.43
N THR A 150 -5.21 -10.13 -31.18
CA THR A 150 -4.64 -11.10 -32.12
C THR A 150 -5.44 -12.41 -32.11
N ASP A 151 -5.13 -13.33 -33.02
CA ASP A 151 -5.77 -14.66 -33.06
C ASP A 151 -5.44 -15.47 -31.79
N ALA A 152 -4.25 -15.28 -31.19
CA ALA A 152 -3.89 -15.91 -29.93
C ALA A 152 -4.76 -15.40 -28.75
N HIS A 153 -5.07 -14.10 -28.69
CA HIS A 153 -5.99 -13.56 -27.71
C HIS A 153 -7.40 -14.14 -27.85
N ARG A 154 -7.93 -14.23 -29.09
CA ARG A 154 -9.25 -14.82 -29.38
C ARG A 154 -9.30 -16.29 -28.98
N ALA A 155 -8.24 -17.06 -29.31
CA ALA A 155 -8.13 -18.47 -28.93
C ALA A 155 -8.15 -18.67 -27.39
N ILE A 156 -7.53 -17.76 -26.64
CA ILE A 156 -7.59 -17.78 -25.16
C ILE A 156 -9.04 -17.56 -24.69
N PHE A 157 -9.75 -16.55 -25.24
CA PHE A 157 -11.15 -16.30 -24.85
C PHE A 157 -12.11 -17.39 -25.31
N ASP A 158 -11.83 -18.10 -26.41
CA ASP A 158 -12.62 -19.27 -26.83
C ASP A 158 -12.63 -20.36 -25.75
N VAL A 159 -11.56 -20.46 -24.94
CA VAL A 159 -11.46 -21.41 -23.82
C VAL A 159 -12.00 -20.79 -22.53
N LEU A 160 -11.52 -19.61 -22.14
CA LEU A 160 -11.84 -18.98 -20.85
C LEU A 160 -13.26 -18.40 -20.78
N GLY A 161 -13.86 -18.04 -21.91
CA GLY A 161 -15.03 -17.19 -22.01
C GLY A 161 -14.66 -15.71 -21.97
N SER A 162 -15.64 -14.87 -22.31
CA SER A 162 -15.52 -13.41 -22.23
C SER A 162 -15.72 -12.94 -20.78
N PRO A 163 -15.29 -11.72 -20.44
CA PRO A 163 -15.57 -11.12 -19.14
C PRO A 163 -17.08 -11.12 -18.84
N GLY A 164 -17.44 -11.60 -17.66
CA GLY A 164 -18.82 -11.81 -17.25
C GLY A 164 -19.46 -13.12 -17.73
N GLU A 165 -18.84 -13.84 -18.68
CA GLU A 165 -19.26 -15.14 -19.17
C GLU A 165 -18.15 -16.21 -18.97
N SER A 166 -17.44 -16.13 -17.87
CA SER A 166 -16.32 -17.05 -17.55
C SER A 166 -16.79 -18.51 -17.62
N ARG A 167 -16.05 -19.33 -18.40
CA ARG A 167 -16.28 -20.79 -18.51
C ARG A 167 -15.57 -21.60 -17.44
N GLY A 168 -14.86 -20.93 -16.53
CA GLY A 168 -14.10 -21.53 -15.44
C GLY A 168 -12.60 -21.25 -15.50
N ALA A 169 -11.83 -22.02 -14.73
CA ALA A 169 -10.39 -21.85 -14.60
C ALA A 169 -9.64 -23.00 -15.28
N PHE A 170 -8.70 -22.69 -16.17
CA PHE A 170 -8.01 -23.62 -17.04
C PHE A 170 -6.49 -23.51 -16.90
N PHE A 171 -5.79 -24.63 -16.96
CA PHE A 171 -4.33 -24.63 -17.01
C PHE A 171 -3.82 -24.06 -18.34
N PHE A 172 -2.65 -23.44 -18.33
CA PHE A 172 -2.05 -22.84 -19.51
C PHE A 172 -2.02 -23.78 -20.73
N ARG A 173 -1.70 -25.06 -20.51
CA ARG A 173 -1.67 -26.06 -21.61
C ARG A 173 -3.02 -26.22 -22.32
N GLN A 174 -4.12 -25.95 -21.66
CA GLN A 174 -5.47 -26.03 -22.25
C GLN A 174 -5.78 -24.79 -23.11
N LEU A 175 -5.06 -23.67 -22.88
CA LEU A 175 -5.18 -22.44 -23.64
C LEU A 175 -4.35 -22.49 -24.95
N VAL A 176 -3.34 -23.36 -25.01
CA VAL A 176 -2.41 -23.42 -26.14
C VAL A 176 -3.10 -24.01 -27.37
N GLN A 177 -3.39 -23.12 -28.32
CA GLN A 177 -3.86 -23.46 -29.68
C GLN A 177 -2.85 -22.85 -30.66
N GLY A 178 -1.78 -23.59 -31.00
CA GLY A 178 -0.70 -23.13 -31.87
C GLY A 178 0.64 -22.97 -31.16
N SER A 179 1.32 -21.84 -31.38
CA SER A 179 2.61 -21.56 -30.76
C SER A 179 2.47 -21.28 -29.27
N GLU A 180 3.16 -22.06 -28.43
CA GLU A 180 3.15 -21.89 -26.96
C GLU A 180 3.68 -20.50 -26.53
N GLU A 181 4.68 -19.96 -27.24
CA GLU A 181 5.27 -18.64 -26.92
C GLU A 181 4.32 -17.49 -27.30
N ASP A 182 3.60 -17.60 -28.43
CA ASP A 182 2.61 -16.58 -28.83
C ASP A 182 1.43 -16.55 -27.85
N VAL A 183 0.95 -17.73 -27.42
CA VAL A 183 -0.13 -17.84 -26.42
C VAL A 183 0.34 -17.30 -25.06
N LYS A 184 1.58 -17.57 -24.67
CA LYS A 184 2.15 -17.01 -23.43
C LYS A 184 2.23 -15.49 -23.47
N THR A 185 2.70 -14.92 -24.59
CA THR A 185 2.77 -13.48 -24.78
C THR A 185 1.37 -12.85 -24.71
N ALA A 186 0.42 -13.40 -25.46
CA ALA A 186 -0.96 -12.96 -25.46
C ALA A 186 -1.61 -13.07 -24.07
N LEU A 187 -1.36 -14.16 -23.33
CA LEU A 187 -1.86 -14.32 -21.97
C LEU A 187 -1.38 -13.19 -21.05
N TRP A 188 -0.08 -12.84 -21.09
CA TRP A 188 0.45 -11.76 -20.28
C TRP A 188 -0.03 -10.38 -20.73
N GLU A 189 -0.28 -10.16 -22.01
CA GLU A 189 -0.92 -8.93 -22.51
C GLU A 189 -2.35 -8.81 -21.95
N LEU A 190 -3.14 -9.90 -21.97
CA LEU A 190 -4.47 -9.94 -21.38
C LEU A 190 -4.44 -9.73 -19.85
N ILE A 191 -3.47 -10.30 -19.15
CA ILE A 191 -3.29 -10.11 -17.71
C ILE A 191 -3.03 -8.64 -17.40
N TRP A 192 -2.03 -8.02 -18.04
CA TRP A 192 -1.70 -6.62 -17.79
C TRP A 192 -2.80 -5.65 -18.22
N ALA A 193 -3.59 -6.00 -19.19
CA ALA A 193 -4.75 -5.23 -19.61
C ALA A 193 -5.98 -5.40 -18.71
N GLY A 194 -5.96 -6.31 -17.74
CA GLY A 194 -7.05 -6.53 -16.79
C GLY A 194 -8.20 -7.39 -17.30
N TRP A 195 -7.92 -8.31 -18.24
CA TRP A 195 -8.93 -9.23 -18.79
C TRP A 195 -8.93 -10.60 -18.12
N VAL A 196 -7.77 -11.06 -17.65
CA VAL A 196 -7.53 -12.41 -17.16
C VAL A 196 -6.85 -12.38 -15.79
N THR A 197 -7.22 -13.33 -14.94
CA THR A 197 -6.65 -13.54 -13.61
C THR A 197 -6.16 -14.99 -13.44
N GLY A 198 -5.35 -15.21 -12.40
CA GLY A 198 -4.88 -16.53 -12.01
C GLY A 198 -5.26 -16.90 -10.58
N ASP A 199 -5.38 -18.20 -10.31
CA ASP A 199 -5.68 -18.76 -8.99
C ASP A 199 -4.46 -18.84 -8.05
N THR A 200 -3.34 -18.24 -8.43
CA THR A 200 -2.10 -18.16 -7.65
C THR A 200 -1.28 -16.94 -8.08
N PHE A 201 -0.47 -16.40 -7.17
CA PHE A 201 0.46 -15.30 -7.46
C PHE A 201 1.84 -15.81 -7.93
N ALA A 202 2.06 -17.12 -7.98
CA ALA A 202 3.33 -17.74 -8.35
C ALA A 202 3.86 -17.31 -9.73
N PRO A 203 3.04 -17.15 -10.79
CA PRO A 203 3.50 -16.67 -12.09
C PRO A 203 4.09 -15.25 -12.05
N VAL A 204 3.46 -14.35 -11.30
CA VAL A 204 3.92 -12.98 -11.12
C VAL A 204 5.28 -12.98 -10.40
N ARG A 205 5.44 -13.76 -9.33
CA ARG A 205 6.72 -13.93 -8.62
C ARG A 205 7.81 -14.48 -9.54
N ALA A 206 7.46 -15.47 -10.38
CA ALA A 206 8.39 -16.04 -11.35
C ALA A 206 8.85 -15.01 -12.39
N MET A 207 7.93 -14.18 -12.88
CA MET A 207 8.25 -13.12 -13.81
C MET A 207 9.17 -12.06 -13.18
N LEU A 208 8.86 -11.61 -11.97
CA LEU A 208 9.68 -10.64 -11.24
C LEU A 208 11.10 -11.14 -10.95
N SER A 209 11.26 -12.45 -10.72
CA SER A 209 12.56 -13.09 -10.50
C SER A 209 13.35 -13.41 -11.80
N GLY A 210 12.85 -12.98 -12.97
CA GLY A 210 13.47 -13.25 -14.27
C GLY A 210 13.43 -14.73 -14.65
N GLY A 211 12.38 -15.47 -14.22
CA GLY A 211 12.21 -16.89 -14.48
C GLY A 211 13.19 -17.81 -13.71
N ARG A 212 14.05 -17.24 -12.87
CA ARG A 212 14.91 -18.04 -11.99
C ARG A 212 14.04 -18.69 -10.92
N LYS A 213 14.07 -20.02 -10.83
CA LYS A 213 13.53 -20.73 -9.65
C LYS A 213 14.13 -20.10 -8.40
N PRO A 214 13.34 -19.78 -7.34
CA PRO A 214 13.90 -19.38 -6.06
C PRO A 214 14.92 -20.45 -5.69
N GLY A 215 16.20 -20.06 -5.68
CA GLY A 215 17.26 -20.98 -5.38
C GLY A 215 17.06 -21.48 -3.97
N THR A 216 16.58 -22.71 -3.81
CA THR A 216 16.92 -23.48 -2.62
C THR A 216 18.46 -23.41 -2.56
N ARG A 217 18.98 -22.59 -1.63
CA ARG A 217 20.37 -22.72 -1.19
C ARG A 217 20.49 -24.17 -0.71
N ARG A 218 20.89 -25.04 -1.62
CA ARG A 218 21.31 -26.37 -1.24
C ARG A 218 22.46 -26.16 -0.25
N PRO A 219 22.33 -26.62 1.01
CA PRO A 219 23.50 -26.68 1.88
C PRO A 219 24.55 -27.45 1.10
N ALA A 220 25.77 -26.90 1.03
CA ALA A 220 26.87 -27.59 0.42
C ALA A 220 27.01 -28.95 1.12
N ALA A 221 26.61 -29.99 0.42
CA ALA A 221 26.79 -31.35 0.92
C ALA A 221 28.27 -31.61 1.07
N PRO A 222 28.74 -32.12 2.21
CA PRO A 222 30.15 -32.48 2.36
C PRO A 222 30.50 -33.52 1.31
N ALA A 223 31.57 -33.25 0.58
CA ALA A 223 32.14 -34.17 -0.39
C ALA A 223 32.59 -35.43 0.32
N HIS A 224 31.74 -36.46 0.33
CA HIS A 224 32.25 -37.84 0.50
C HIS A 224 31.24 -38.87 -0.01
N ARG A 225 31.80 -39.78 -0.81
CA ARG A 225 31.35 -41.07 -1.31
C ARG A 225 30.63 -41.07 -2.66
N GLN A 226 31.45 -41.39 -3.66
CA GLN A 226 31.03 -41.99 -4.92
C GLN A 226 30.09 -43.21 -4.64
N ARG A 227 28.79 -43.02 -4.83
CA ARG A 227 27.87 -44.13 -5.01
C ARG A 227 27.78 -44.44 -6.51
N ARG A 228 28.16 -45.68 -6.87
CA ARG A 228 27.97 -46.24 -8.20
C ARG A 228 26.57 -45.93 -8.69
N ALA A 229 26.47 -45.40 -9.90
CA ALA A 229 25.22 -45.18 -10.60
C ALA A 229 24.42 -46.48 -10.71
N PRO A 230 23.10 -46.49 -10.45
CA PRO A 230 22.26 -47.62 -10.71
C PRO A 230 22.24 -47.89 -12.22
N ARG A 231 22.46 -49.16 -12.64
CA ARG A 231 22.26 -49.59 -14.02
C ARG A 231 20.80 -49.36 -14.39
N LEU A 232 20.54 -48.49 -15.38
CA LEU A 232 19.22 -48.29 -15.97
C LEU A 232 18.70 -49.63 -16.52
N SER A 233 17.59 -50.07 -15.99
CA SER A 233 16.82 -51.23 -16.51
C SER A 233 16.31 -50.90 -17.90
N ARG A 234 16.44 -51.81 -18.84
CA ARG A 234 15.94 -51.72 -20.23
C ARG A 234 14.41 -51.63 -20.33
N TYR A 235 13.69 -51.59 -19.23
CA TYR A 235 12.24 -51.49 -19.13
C TYR A 235 11.72 -50.20 -18.51
N SER A 236 12.49 -49.13 -18.56
CA SER A 236 11.89 -47.82 -18.27
C SER A 236 11.00 -47.44 -19.46
N VAL A 237 9.73 -47.77 -19.36
CA VAL A 237 8.68 -47.17 -20.19
C VAL A 237 8.86 -45.68 -20.07
N ALA A 238 9.15 -45.02 -21.20
CA ALA A 238 9.24 -43.56 -21.24
C ALA A 238 7.86 -43.02 -20.81
N HIS A 239 7.75 -42.66 -19.55
CA HIS A 239 6.65 -41.83 -19.12
C HIS A 239 6.72 -40.56 -19.98
N PRO A 240 5.60 -40.08 -20.54
CA PRO A 240 5.59 -38.84 -21.29
C PRO A 240 6.27 -37.81 -20.40
N GLN A 241 7.39 -37.28 -20.89
CA GLN A 241 8.27 -36.39 -20.14
C GLN A 241 7.40 -35.30 -19.55
N ASN A 242 7.35 -35.21 -18.21
CA ASN A 242 6.91 -34.04 -17.53
C ASN A 242 7.89 -32.90 -17.92
N ARG A 243 7.61 -32.28 -19.08
CA ARG A 243 8.25 -31.00 -19.39
C ARG A 243 7.97 -30.09 -18.22
N PRO A 244 8.97 -29.55 -17.53
CA PRO A 244 8.74 -28.63 -16.44
C PRO A 244 7.86 -27.51 -16.97
N VAL A 245 6.70 -27.29 -16.34
CA VAL A 245 5.82 -26.18 -16.69
C VAL A 245 6.61 -24.90 -16.47
N ASP A 246 6.57 -23.99 -17.44
CA ASP A 246 7.17 -22.67 -17.28
C ASP A 246 6.52 -22.01 -16.05
N PRO A 247 7.31 -21.63 -15.02
CA PRO A 247 6.77 -21.08 -13.79
C PRO A 247 6.01 -19.76 -14.00
N THR A 248 6.25 -19.06 -15.13
CA THR A 248 5.55 -17.80 -15.44
C THR A 248 4.13 -18.00 -15.97
N VAL A 249 3.70 -19.24 -16.19
CA VAL A 249 2.31 -19.59 -16.60
C VAL A 249 1.71 -20.68 -15.72
N ALA A 250 2.25 -20.88 -14.53
CA ALA A 250 1.77 -21.86 -13.56
C ALA A 250 0.37 -21.50 -13.03
N GLY A 251 -0.36 -22.48 -12.50
CA GLY A 251 -1.72 -22.28 -11.98
C GLY A 251 -2.79 -22.38 -13.05
N ARG A 252 -4.00 -21.99 -12.69
CA ARG A 252 -5.17 -21.95 -13.56
C ARG A 252 -5.54 -20.49 -13.83
N TRP A 253 -6.02 -20.24 -15.03
CA TRP A 253 -6.36 -18.91 -15.54
C TRP A 253 -7.86 -18.85 -15.84
N SER A 254 -8.49 -17.73 -15.54
CA SER A 254 -9.89 -17.46 -15.81
C SER A 254 -10.09 -16.03 -16.31
N ALA A 255 -11.18 -15.82 -17.05
CA ALA A 255 -11.61 -14.46 -17.37
C ALA A 255 -12.08 -13.75 -16.08
N LEU A 256 -11.73 -12.48 -15.94
CA LEU A 256 -12.23 -11.64 -14.85
C LEU A 256 -13.74 -11.39 -15.01
N PRO A 257 -14.49 -11.18 -13.92
CA PRO A 257 -15.87 -10.78 -14.01
C PRO A 257 -15.99 -9.40 -14.68
N ALA A 258 -17.15 -9.12 -15.28
CA ALA A 258 -17.42 -7.79 -15.80
C ALA A 258 -17.49 -6.79 -14.63
N ALA A 259 -16.98 -5.58 -14.85
CA ALA A 259 -17.15 -4.49 -13.90
C ALA A 259 -18.64 -4.08 -13.86
N GLU A 260 -19.11 -3.65 -12.69
CA GLU A 260 -20.47 -3.13 -12.49
C GLU A 260 -20.73 -1.95 -13.46
N PRO A 261 -21.73 -2.04 -14.34
CA PRO A 261 -22.00 -0.99 -15.31
C PRO A 261 -22.61 0.27 -14.71
N ASP A 262 -23.32 0.16 -13.57
CA ASP A 262 -23.93 1.32 -12.91
C ASP A 262 -22.87 2.15 -12.19
N SER A 263 -22.57 3.30 -12.78
CA SER A 263 -21.59 4.26 -12.24
C SER A 263 -22.00 4.82 -10.88
N THR A 264 -23.31 4.86 -10.54
CA THR A 264 -23.79 5.35 -9.26
C THR A 264 -23.50 4.34 -8.16
N VAL A 265 -23.78 3.06 -8.42
CA VAL A 265 -23.47 1.95 -7.50
C VAL A 265 -21.96 1.90 -7.23
N ARG A 266 -21.14 1.98 -8.28
CA ARG A 266 -19.68 2.02 -8.15
C ARG A 266 -19.18 3.24 -7.36
N ALA A 267 -19.74 4.43 -7.63
CA ALA A 267 -19.36 5.64 -6.91
C ALA A 267 -19.71 5.58 -5.42
N HIS A 268 -20.87 4.99 -5.09
CA HIS A 268 -21.30 4.79 -3.70
C HIS A 268 -20.32 3.85 -2.96
N PHE A 269 -20.04 2.70 -3.55
CA PHE A 269 -19.08 1.75 -2.98
C PHE A 269 -17.67 2.33 -2.87
N SER A 270 -17.22 3.05 -3.91
CA SER A 270 -15.91 3.72 -3.88
C SER A 270 -15.82 4.76 -2.76
N ALA A 271 -16.88 5.51 -2.48
CA ALA A 271 -16.88 6.49 -1.39
C ALA A 271 -16.72 5.82 -0.01
N GLU A 272 -17.38 4.69 0.23
CA GLU A 272 -17.22 3.89 1.45
C GLU A 272 -15.80 3.34 1.58
N LEU A 273 -15.30 2.73 0.51
CA LEU A 273 -13.97 2.15 0.46
C LEU A 273 -12.87 3.19 0.70
N LEU A 274 -13.00 4.38 0.09
CA LEU A 274 -12.05 5.47 0.28
C LEU A 274 -12.07 6.06 1.69
N LEU A 275 -13.25 6.18 2.32
CA LEU A 275 -13.36 6.58 3.72
C LEU A 275 -12.67 5.56 4.63
N ASN A 276 -12.89 4.26 4.39
CA ASN A 276 -12.21 3.19 5.13
C ASN A 276 -10.69 3.20 4.90
N ARG A 277 -10.24 3.39 3.67
CA ARG A 277 -8.81 3.37 3.32
C ARG A 277 -8.03 4.54 3.89
N HIS A 278 -8.56 5.77 3.74
CA HIS A 278 -7.84 6.99 4.11
C HIS A 278 -8.17 7.50 5.51
N GLY A 279 -9.25 7.00 6.12
CA GLY A 279 -9.77 7.51 7.39
C GLY A 279 -10.34 8.93 7.24
N VAL A 280 -9.53 9.87 6.75
CA VAL A 280 -9.94 11.20 6.32
C VAL A 280 -9.77 11.32 4.81
N LEU A 281 -10.88 11.39 4.09
CA LEU A 281 -10.87 11.52 2.65
C LEU A 281 -10.73 12.98 2.24
N THR A 282 -9.65 13.27 1.53
CA THR A 282 -9.32 14.59 0.99
C THR A 282 -9.44 14.61 -0.53
N LYS A 283 -9.54 15.81 -1.12
CA LYS A 283 -9.49 15.98 -2.58
C LYS A 283 -8.21 15.38 -3.19
N GLY A 284 -7.07 15.56 -2.52
CA GLY A 284 -5.79 15.05 -2.99
C GLY A 284 -5.74 13.51 -3.00
N ALA A 285 -6.21 12.87 -1.93
CA ALA A 285 -6.31 11.40 -1.85
C ALA A 285 -7.22 10.85 -2.96
N ALA A 286 -8.41 11.40 -3.14
CA ALA A 286 -9.34 10.99 -4.19
C ALA A 286 -8.77 11.17 -5.60
N ALA A 287 -8.05 12.26 -5.86
CA ALA A 287 -7.40 12.50 -7.14
C ALA A 287 -6.27 11.49 -7.43
N ASN A 288 -5.49 11.13 -6.40
CA ASN A 288 -4.43 10.13 -6.53
C ASN A 288 -4.97 8.71 -6.83
N GLU A 289 -6.15 8.39 -6.32
CA GLU A 289 -6.82 7.09 -6.57
C GLU A 289 -7.40 6.99 -8.00
N GLY A 290 -7.45 8.09 -8.74
CA GLY A 290 -7.95 8.08 -10.12
C GLY A 290 -9.43 7.71 -10.26
N VAL A 291 -10.25 8.01 -9.26
CA VAL A 291 -11.67 7.62 -9.23
C VAL A 291 -12.42 8.18 -10.45
N PRO A 292 -13.16 7.36 -11.20
CA PRO A 292 -13.98 7.83 -12.31
C PRO A 292 -14.95 8.95 -11.89
N GLY A 293 -15.01 10.04 -12.65
CA GLY A 293 -15.78 11.23 -12.30
C GLY A 293 -15.13 12.14 -11.25
N GLY A 294 -13.97 11.73 -10.70
CA GLY A 294 -13.14 12.52 -9.81
C GLY A 294 -13.81 12.90 -8.50
N PHE A 295 -13.18 13.84 -7.77
CA PHE A 295 -13.69 14.31 -6.49
C PHE A 295 -15.10 14.94 -6.56
N ALA A 296 -15.49 15.52 -7.71
CA ALA A 296 -16.81 16.15 -7.84
C ALA A 296 -17.97 15.13 -7.75
N MET A 297 -17.78 13.92 -8.30
CA MET A 297 -18.75 12.84 -8.16
C MET A 297 -18.75 12.30 -6.74
N LEU A 298 -17.60 12.00 -6.17
CA LEU A 298 -17.48 11.56 -4.78
C LEU A 298 -18.10 12.55 -3.79
N TYR A 299 -17.93 13.85 -4.02
CA TYR A 299 -18.48 14.88 -3.16
C TYR A 299 -19.99 14.82 -3.08
N LYS A 300 -20.71 14.54 -4.20
CA LYS A 300 -22.16 14.38 -4.22
C LYS A 300 -22.60 13.16 -3.39
N VAL A 301 -21.91 12.02 -3.54
CA VAL A 301 -22.19 10.80 -2.78
C VAL A 301 -21.93 11.03 -1.29
N LEU A 302 -20.79 11.63 -0.94
CA LEU A 302 -20.39 11.90 0.43
C LEU A 302 -21.29 12.93 1.11
N SER A 303 -21.86 13.90 0.36
CA SER A 303 -22.88 14.80 0.88
C SER A 303 -24.17 14.04 1.26
N GLY A 304 -24.58 13.06 0.45
CA GLY A 304 -25.67 12.16 0.82
C GLY A 304 -25.35 11.29 2.06
N PHE A 305 -24.09 10.85 2.21
CA PHE A 305 -23.67 10.15 3.42
C PHE A 305 -23.69 11.05 4.65
N GLU A 306 -23.29 12.32 4.52
CA GLU A 306 -23.39 13.34 5.58
C GLU A 306 -24.82 13.56 6.01
N GLU A 307 -25.75 13.74 5.06
CA GLU A 307 -27.19 13.88 5.34
C GLU A 307 -27.77 12.63 6.03
N ALA A 308 -27.28 11.44 5.68
CA ALA A 308 -27.67 10.18 6.32
C ALA A 308 -26.91 9.90 7.65
N GLY A 309 -26.05 10.80 8.12
CA GLY A 309 -25.28 10.64 9.35
C GLY A 309 -24.17 9.58 9.29
N ARG A 310 -23.79 9.11 8.09
CA ARG A 310 -22.76 8.06 7.89
C ARG A 310 -21.34 8.61 7.92
N CYS A 311 -21.14 9.87 7.58
CA CYS A 311 -19.89 10.60 7.69
C CYS A 311 -20.19 12.06 8.05
N GLN A 312 -19.15 12.81 8.34
CA GLN A 312 -19.22 14.26 8.55
C GLN A 312 -18.20 14.96 7.65
N ARG A 313 -18.57 16.14 7.20
CA ARG A 313 -17.68 17.03 6.48
C ARG A 313 -17.07 18.03 7.47
N GLY A 314 -15.77 18.30 7.32
CA GLY A 314 -15.07 19.24 8.20
C GLY A 314 -13.71 19.65 7.68
N TYR A 315 -12.98 20.34 8.53
CA TYR A 315 -11.58 20.70 8.36
C TYR A 315 -10.78 19.97 9.45
N PHE A 316 -10.49 18.69 9.21
CA PHE A 316 -9.89 17.79 10.19
C PHE A 316 -8.36 17.83 10.20
N VAL A 317 -7.76 18.12 9.06
CA VAL A 317 -6.31 18.20 8.86
C VAL A 317 -5.98 19.55 8.25
N GLU A 318 -4.99 20.23 8.81
CA GLU A 318 -4.53 21.54 8.35
C GLU A 318 -4.06 21.51 6.90
N SER A 319 -4.21 22.64 6.21
CA SER A 319 -3.67 22.88 4.85
C SER A 319 -4.22 21.98 3.75
N LEU A 320 -5.19 21.10 4.01
CA LEU A 320 -5.75 20.16 3.00
C LEU A 320 -7.08 20.62 2.40
N GLY A 321 -7.48 21.89 2.65
CA GLY A 321 -8.74 22.43 2.17
C GLY A 321 -9.94 22.05 3.06
N GLY A 322 -11.06 22.78 2.90
CA GLY A 322 -12.23 22.69 3.78
C GLY A 322 -13.22 21.55 3.46
N ALA A 323 -12.99 20.78 2.39
CA ALA A 323 -13.87 19.68 1.99
C ALA A 323 -13.20 18.33 2.29
N GLN A 324 -13.10 18.00 3.57
CA GLN A 324 -12.61 16.71 4.05
C GLN A 324 -13.80 15.92 4.62
N PHE A 325 -13.84 14.62 4.40
CA PHE A 325 -14.89 13.75 4.90
C PHE A 325 -14.29 12.64 5.76
N ALA A 326 -14.92 12.36 6.88
CA ALA A 326 -14.51 11.28 7.78
C ALA A 326 -15.70 10.74 8.58
N VAL A 327 -15.58 9.51 9.07
CA VAL A 327 -16.51 8.98 10.08
C VAL A 327 -16.15 9.57 11.44
N ALA A 328 -17.14 9.82 12.30
CA ALA A 328 -16.92 10.47 13.60
C ALA A 328 -15.86 9.75 14.45
N SER A 329 -15.96 8.42 14.58
CA SER A 329 -14.99 7.60 15.33
C SER A 329 -13.56 7.66 14.76
N THR A 330 -13.44 7.89 13.45
CA THR A 330 -12.13 8.07 12.80
C THR A 330 -11.50 9.40 13.17
N VAL A 331 -12.32 10.47 13.29
CA VAL A 331 -11.84 11.78 13.73
C VAL A 331 -11.33 11.72 15.17
N ASP A 332 -12.05 10.99 16.04
CA ASP A 332 -11.61 10.80 17.43
C ASP A 332 -10.27 10.05 17.48
N ARG A 333 -10.12 9.01 16.68
CA ARG A 333 -8.85 8.26 16.57
C ARG A 333 -7.73 9.11 15.97
N LEU A 334 -8.01 9.93 14.94
CA LEU A 334 -7.02 10.85 14.37
C LEU A 334 -6.47 11.80 15.44
N ARG A 335 -7.32 12.29 16.32
CA ARG A 335 -6.94 13.21 17.41
C ARG A 335 -5.99 12.61 18.43
N THR A 336 -5.99 11.28 18.61
CA THR A 336 -5.02 10.63 19.50
C THR A 336 -3.56 10.78 19.01
N TYR A 337 -3.37 11.24 17.76
CA TYR A 337 -2.05 11.53 17.19
C TYR A 337 -1.64 13.00 17.29
N LEU A 338 -2.47 13.86 17.94
CA LEU A 338 -2.13 15.27 18.20
C LEU A 338 -0.96 15.43 19.16
N ASP A 339 -0.95 14.64 20.22
CA ASP A 339 0.13 14.59 21.19
C ASP A 339 1.34 13.99 20.48
N GLY A 340 2.16 14.86 19.93
CA GLY A 340 3.36 14.50 19.19
C GLY A 340 4.31 13.66 20.04
N VAL A 341 5.31 13.14 19.41
CA VAL A 341 6.47 12.52 20.06
C VAL A 341 6.89 13.40 21.22
N ASP A 342 6.99 12.80 22.42
CA ASP A 342 7.50 13.49 23.60
C ASP A 342 8.88 14.09 23.23
N PRO A 343 9.03 15.43 23.24
CA PRO A 343 10.31 16.05 22.86
C PRO A 343 11.47 15.58 23.74
N GLU A 344 11.17 15.12 24.97
CA GLU A 344 12.16 14.62 25.93
C GLU A 344 12.49 13.13 25.70
N ARG A 345 11.64 12.39 24.95
CA ARG A 345 11.83 10.97 24.57
C ARG A 345 11.33 10.73 23.17
N PRO A 346 11.97 11.26 22.13
CA PRO A 346 11.61 10.98 20.77
C PRO A 346 11.86 9.48 20.48
N ASP A 347 10.78 8.72 20.28
CA ASP A 347 10.83 7.29 19.91
C ASP A 347 10.90 7.18 18.38
N TYR A 348 11.76 7.93 17.71
CA TYR A 348 11.93 8.05 16.25
C TYR A 348 11.46 6.82 15.48
N GLN A 349 10.14 6.67 15.33
CA GLN A 349 9.55 5.53 14.64
C GLN A 349 9.69 5.70 13.14
N ALA A 350 10.61 4.96 12.56
CA ALA A 350 10.82 4.96 11.14
C ALA A 350 9.97 3.89 10.44
N VAL A 351 9.32 4.27 9.34
CA VAL A 351 8.53 3.40 8.48
C VAL A 351 9.01 3.54 7.05
N VAL A 352 9.37 2.43 6.40
CA VAL A 352 9.71 2.40 4.98
C VAL A 352 8.50 1.90 4.19
N LEU A 353 8.05 2.70 3.22
CA LEU A 353 6.92 2.38 2.34
C LEU A 353 7.34 2.44 0.88
N ALA A 354 6.67 1.68 0.02
CA ALA A 354 6.69 2.00 -1.40
C ALA A 354 6.11 3.41 -1.60
N ALA A 355 6.71 4.22 -2.46
CA ALA A 355 6.20 5.57 -2.71
C ALA A 355 4.76 5.57 -3.24
N ALA A 356 4.35 4.49 -3.93
CA ALA A 356 3.00 4.28 -4.44
C ALA A 356 2.01 3.69 -3.41
N ASP A 357 2.48 3.26 -2.23
CA ASP A 357 1.64 2.67 -1.19
C ASP A 357 0.58 3.67 -0.70
N PRO A 358 -0.71 3.30 -0.59
CA PRO A 358 -1.77 4.17 -0.05
C PRO A 358 -1.49 4.68 1.37
N ALA A 359 -0.71 3.96 2.18
CA ALA A 359 -0.27 4.42 3.51
C ALA A 359 0.73 5.58 3.46
N ASN A 360 1.35 5.84 2.31
CA ASN A 360 2.16 7.04 2.12
C ASN A 360 1.24 8.25 1.89
N PRO A 361 1.17 9.22 2.80
CA PRO A 361 0.33 10.40 2.62
C PRO A 361 0.88 11.37 1.57
N TYR A 362 2.21 11.39 1.35
CA TYR A 362 2.89 12.35 0.49
C TYR A 362 2.66 12.08 -0.99
N GLY A 363 2.36 13.14 -1.72
CA GLY A 363 2.01 13.08 -3.13
C GLY A 363 0.58 12.56 -3.40
N ALA A 364 -0.21 12.38 -2.33
CA ALA A 364 -1.63 12.06 -2.37
C ALA A 364 -2.42 13.08 -1.52
N ALA A 365 -2.72 12.78 -0.27
CA ALA A 365 -3.38 13.72 0.63
C ALA A 365 -2.49 14.93 0.95
N LEU A 366 -1.22 14.69 1.25
CA LEU A 366 -0.22 15.71 1.53
C LEU A 366 0.62 16.04 0.29
N PRO A 367 0.99 17.30 0.08
CA PRO A 367 1.98 17.64 -0.94
C PRO A 367 3.36 17.09 -0.56
N TRP A 368 4.21 16.89 -1.55
CA TRP A 368 5.63 16.64 -1.27
C TRP A 368 6.24 17.88 -0.61
N PRO A 369 7.05 17.72 0.46
CA PRO A 369 7.70 18.86 1.10
C PRO A 369 8.60 19.62 0.12
N ALA A 370 8.64 20.96 0.28
CA ALA A 370 9.52 21.81 -0.51
C ALA A 370 10.99 21.51 -0.18
N ARG A 371 11.86 21.62 -1.19
CA ARG A 371 13.31 21.48 -1.03
C ARG A 371 13.99 22.77 -1.47
N ALA A 372 15.06 23.15 -0.76
CA ALA A 372 15.86 24.32 -1.07
C ALA A 372 16.53 24.21 -2.48
N ASP A 373 16.93 22.99 -2.87
CA ASP A 373 17.64 22.68 -4.12
C ASP A 373 16.73 22.12 -5.21
N ALA A 374 15.55 22.71 -5.42
CA ALA A 374 14.53 22.23 -6.37
C ALA A 374 14.99 22.15 -7.84
N ASP A 375 16.11 22.75 -8.19
CA ASP A 375 16.64 22.82 -9.58
C ASP A 375 17.39 21.55 -10.05
N ALA A 376 17.62 20.58 -9.19
CA ALA A 376 18.44 19.41 -9.51
C ALA A 376 17.71 18.28 -10.25
N GLY A 377 16.65 18.55 -10.99
CA GLY A 377 16.01 17.61 -11.96
C GLY A 377 15.32 16.38 -11.35
N HIS A 378 15.55 16.05 -10.09
CA HIS A 378 14.94 14.91 -9.40
C HIS A 378 13.82 15.38 -8.48
N ARG A 379 12.58 15.00 -8.84
CA ARG A 379 11.39 15.30 -8.01
C ARG A 379 10.82 14.01 -7.45
N PRO A 380 10.41 14.01 -6.17
CA PRO A 380 9.72 12.87 -5.59
C PRO A 380 8.40 12.62 -6.34
N GLY A 381 7.96 11.37 -6.37
CA GLY A 381 6.73 10.97 -7.02
C GLY A 381 6.32 9.56 -6.64
N ARG A 382 5.03 9.26 -6.78
CA ARG A 382 4.47 7.93 -6.49
C ARG A 382 4.75 6.95 -7.64
N LYS A 383 6.04 6.68 -7.83
CA LYS A 383 6.55 5.86 -8.95
C LYS A 383 6.83 4.43 -8.49
N ALA A 384 6.65 3.47 -9.40
CA ALA A 384 7.00 2.08 -9.14
C ALA A 384 8.49 1.92 -8.80
N GLY A 385 8.77 1.18 -7.73
CA GLY A 385 10.11 0.89 -7.25
C GLY A 385 10.78 2.04 -6.46
N ALA A 386 10.13 3.20 -6.30
CA ALA A 386 10.56 4.25 -5.41
C ALA A 386 10.10 3.96 -3.96
N LEU A 387 10.91 4.39 -2.99
CA LEU A 387 10.65 4.24 -1.56
C LEU A 387 10.56 5.61 -0.89
N VAL A 388 9.78 5.67 0.17
CA VAL A 388 9.77 6.76 1.14
C VAL A 388 10.13 6.23 2.51
N VAL A 389 10.86 7.01 3.28
CA VAL A 389 11.13 6.73 4.69
C VAL A 389 10.54 7.86 5.50
N LEU A 390 9.52 7.51 6.30
CA LEU A 390 8.86 8.42 7.23
C LEU A 390 9.42 8.16 8.63
N VAL A 391 9.71 9.23 9.37
CA VAL A 391 10.05 9.15 10.79
C VAL A 391 9.07 10.04 11.53
N ASP A 392 8.31 9.46 12.46
CA ASP A 392 7.25 10.14 13.21
C ASP A 392 6.24 10.89 12.32
N GLY A 393 5.98 10.34 11.13
CA GLY A 393 5.10 10.90 10.12
C GLY A 393 5.75 11.91 9.18
N GLU A 394 6.94 12.41 9.47
CA GLU A 394 7.66 13.32 8.59
C GLU A 394 8.43 12.57 7.51
N LEU A 395 8.41 13.08 6.28
CA LEU A 395 9.21 12.53 5.19
C LEU A 395 10.68 12.88 5.41
N VAL A 396 11.48 11.88 5.73
CA VAL A 396 12.93 12.04 5.89
C VAL A 396 13.65 11.78 4.57
N TRP A 397 13.33 10.66 3.91
CA TRP A 397 13.99 10.30 2.66
C TRP A 397 13.00 9.84 1.59
N PHE A 398 13.31 10.21 0.35
CA PHE A 398 12.74 9.62 -0.85
C PHE A 398 13.87 8.97 -1.66
N SER A 399 13.70 7.70 -2.02
CA SER A 399 14.65 6.95 -2.84
C SER A 399 14.00 6.57 -4.17
N GLU A 400 14.67 6.85 -5.28
CA GLU A 400 14.21 6.42 -6.60
C GLU A 400 14.40 4.92 -6.82
N ARG A 401 13.77 4.41 -7.88
CA ARG A 401 13.83 2.99 -8.26
C ARG A 401 15.28 2.47 -8.27
N GLY A 402 15.49 1.39 -7.51
CA GLY A 402 16.81 0.74 -7.36
C GLY A 402 17.71 1.39 -6.33
N GLY A 403 17.24 2.39 -5.57
CA GLY A 403 17.97 2.99 -4.46
C GLY A 403 19.11 3.94 -4.85
N ARG A 404 19.36 4.16 -6.15
CA ARG A 404 20.55 4.87 -6.61
C ARG A 404 20.58 6.35 -6.27
N SER A 405 19.44 6.99 -6.21
CA SER A 405 19.33 8.41 -5.88
C SER A 405 18.48 8.57 -4.65
N LEU A 406 19.03 9.22 -3.64
CA LEU A 406 18.37 9.54 -2.38
C LEU A 406 18.17 11.05 -2.30
N LEU A 407 16.94 11.46 -1.97
CA LEU A 407 16.60 12.84 -1.67
C LEU A 407 16.35 12.97 -0.18
N ASN A 408 17.00 13.93 0.46
CA ASN A 408 16.84 14.22 1.88
C ASN A 408 15.88 15.39 2.10
N PHE A 409 14.99 15.27 3.10
CA PHE A 409 13.99 16.28 3.49
C PHE A 409 14.14 16.71 4.95
N SER A 410 15.05 16.09 5.72
CA SER A 410 15.25 16.38 7.14
C SER A 410 16.66 16.86 7.43
N THR A 411 16.79 17.82 8.32
CA THR A 411 18.09 18.24 8.90
C THR A 411 18.37 17.57 10.24
N ASP A 412 17.40 16.83 10.80
CA ASP A 412 17.54 16.12 12.08
C ASP A 412 18.39 14.86 11.90
N GLY A 413 19.54 14.81 12.56
CA GLY A 413 20.48 13.69 12.49
C GLY A 413 19.96 12.42 13.14
N GLU A 414 19.11 12.49 14.19
CA GLU A 414 18.50 11.31 14.83
C GLU A 414 17.44 10.70 13.91
N ALA A 415 16.59 11.53 13.31
CA ALA A 415 15.63 11.07 12.33
C ALA A 415 16.32 10.39 11.12
N GLN A 416 17.46 10.94 10.66
CA GLN A 416 18.23 10.32 9.58
C GLN A 416 18.86 8.99 9.99
N ARG A 417 19.35 8.83 11.24
CA ARG A 417 19.83 7.56 11.77
C ARG A 417 18.72 6.52 11.86
N ALA A 418 17.55 6.92 12.36
CA ALA A 418 16.37 6.05 12.40
C ALA A 418 15.97 5.59 10.98
N ALA A 419 15.95 6.52 10.02
CA ALA A 419 15.67 6.21 8.62
C ALA A 419 16.69 5.24 8.00
N ALA A 420 17.98 5.42 8.29
CA ALA A 420 19.05 4.52 7.83
C ALA A 420 18.89 3.12 8.41
N GLY A 421 18.59 3.03 9.71
CA GLY A 421 18.32 1.77 10.40
C GLY A 421 17.13 1.01 9.79
N ALA A 422 16.04 1.70 9.50
CA ALA A 422 14.85 1.09 8.88
C ALA A 422 15.13 0.57 7.45
N LEU A 423 15.92 1.30 6.65
CA LEU A 423 16.38 0.80 5.34
C LEU A 423 17.28 -0.41 5.48
N ALA A 424 18.17 -0.42 6.48
CA ALA A 424 19.06 -1.53 6.74
C ALA A 424 18.29 -2.79 7.18
N GLU A 425 17.28 -2.64 8.02
CA GLU A 425 16.38 -3.72 8.43
C GLU A 425 15.61 -4.30 7.24
N LEU A 426 15.12 -3.46 6.34
CA LEU A 426 14.40 -3.90 5.15
C LEU A 426 15.28 -4.80 4.25
N VAL A 427 16.57 -4.53 4.15
CA VAL A 427 17.53 -5.34 3.39
C VAL A 427 17.93 -6.60 4.17
N SER A 428 18.28 -6.46 5.46
CA SER A 428 18.74 -7.58 6.29
C SER A 428 17.67 -8.64 6.54
N SER A 429 16.40 -8.22 6.60
CA SER A 429 15.24 -9.15 6.64
C SER A 429 14.99 -9.87 5.31
N GLY A 430 15.72 -9.52 4.25
CA GLY A 430 15.55 -10.13 2.92
C GLY A 430 14.27 -9.71 2.18
N ARG A 431 13.54 -8.72 2.67
CA ARG A 431 12.31 -8.21 2.05
C ARG A 431 12.59 -7.55 0.70
N ILE A 432 13.71 -6.86 0.60
CA ILE A 432 14.22 -6.35 -0.68
C ILE A 432 15.68 -6.79 -0.90
N GLY A 433 16.11 -6.69 -2.16
CA GLY A 433 17.53 -6.87 -2.50
C GLY A 433 18.40 -5.74 -1.95
N GLY A 434 19.72 -5.91 -2.07
CA GLY A 434 20.65 -4.88 -1.61
C GLY A 434 20.42 -3.51 -2.28
N ILE A 435 20.67 -2.44 -1.52
CA ILE A 435 20.55 -1.05 -1.96
C ILE A 435 21.95 -0.50 -2.29
N LEU A 436 22.05 0.28 -3.36
CA LEU A 436 23.24 1.04 -3.73
C LEU A 436 22.86 2.52 -3.88
N VAL A 437 23.29 3.37 -2.96
CA VAL A 437 23.12 4.83 -3.04
C VAL A 437 24.34 5.41 -3.78
N GLU A 438 24.10 5.91 -5.00
CA GLU A 438 25.12 6.54 -5.84
C GLU A 438 25.12 8.07 -5.67
N LYS A 439 23.92 8.65 -5.50
CA LYS A 439 23.73 10.10 -5.37
C LYS A 439 22.88 10.45 -4.15
N LEU A 440 23.26 11.56 -3.51
CA LEU A 440 22.51 12.22 -2.45
C LEU A 440 22.21 13.65 -2.88
N ASP A 441 20.95 14.01 -3.01
CA ASP A 441 20.50 15.31 -3.49
C ASP A 441 21.17 15.75 -4.82
N GLY A 442 21.27 14.80 -5.75
CA GLY A 442 21.86 15.02 -7.07
C GLY A 442 23.39 14.97 -7.13
N VAL A 443 24.10 14.98 -6.00
CA VAL A 443 25.56 14.94 -5.89
C VAL A 443 26.04 13.51 -5.63
N PRO A 444 27.21 13.05 -6.17
CA PRO A 444 27.77 11.77 -5.83
C PRO A 444 27.91 11.61 -4.32
N VAL A 445 27.40 10.49 -3.77
CA VAL A 445 27.34 10.29 -2.30
C VAL A 445 28.74 10.24 -1.66
N LEU A 446 29.76 9.85 -2.42
CA LEU A 446 31.14 9.83 -1.93
C LEU A 446 31.73 11.24 -1.75
N GLU A 447 31.21 12.23 -2.47
CA GLU A 447 31.58 13.65 -2.37
C GLU A 447 30.70 14.37 -1.34
N ALA A 448 29.56 13.79 -0.98
CA ALA A 448 28.61 14.37 -0.03
C ALA A 448 29.23 14.64 1.35
N ALA A 449 30.24 13.84 1.75
CA ALA A 449 30.98 14.02 3.00
C ALA A 449 31.73 15.37 3.09
N ALA A 450 31.97 16.06 1.95
CA ALA A 450 32.59 17.39 1.92
C ALA A 450 31.58 18.52 2.22
N HIS A 451 30.27 18.22 2.23
CA HIS A 451 29.21 19.19 2.47
C HIS A 451 28.53 18.91 3.81
N PRO A 452 28.52 19.86 4.77
CA PRO A 452 28.01 19.63 6.13
C PRO A 452 26.61 19.01 6.15
N ASP A 453 25.67 19.57 5.36
CA ASP A 453 24.27 19.14 5.34
C ASP A 453 24.06 17.71 4.79
N ARG A 454 24.94 17.26 3.89
CA ARG A 454 24.90 15.92 3.27
C ARG A 454 25.73 14.90 4.01
N LYS A 455 26.73 15.37 4.76
CA LYS A 455 27.58 14.53 5.59
C LYS A 455 26.79 13.74 6.61
N VAL A 456 25.82 14.38 7.29
CA VAL A 456 24.95 13.73 8.28
C VAL A 456 24.23 12.53 7.69
N THR A 457 23.67 12.67 6.48
CA THR A 457 23.00 11.56 5.78
C THR A 457 23.99 10.46 5.37
N ALA A 458 25.15 10.83 4.85
CA ALA A 458 26.15 9.85 4.44
C ALA A 458 26.71 9.06 5.64
N ASP A 459 26.94 9.73 6.77
CA ASP A 459 27.40 9.10 8.02
C ASP A 459 26.29 8.19 8.58
N ALA A 460 25.02 8.62 8.62
CA ALA A 460 23.90 7.79 9.06
C ALA A 460 23.79 6.49 8.24
N LEU A 461 23.99 6.55 6.92
CA LEU A 461 23.99 5.35 6.07
C LEU A 461 25.16 4.42 6.41
N VAL A 462 26.37 4.98 6.62
CA VAL A 462 27.57 4.18 6.98
C VAL A 462 27.38 3.52 8.35
N ASP A 463 26.87 4.26 9.35
CA ASP A 463 26.58 3.75 10.68
C ASP A 463 25.53 2.62 10.67
N ALA A 464 24.59 2.68 9.73
CA ALA A 464 23.59 1.62 9.50
C ALA A 464 24.16 0.41 8.71
N GLY A 465 25.44 0.38 8.39
CA GLY A 465 26.11 -0.75 7.75
C GLY A 465 26.29 -0.67 6.24
N PHE A 466 26.04 0.49 5.63
CA PHE A 466 26.35 0.68 4.21
C PHE A 466 27.85 0.78 3.98
N ALA A 467 28.41 -0.18 3.24
CA ALA A 467 29.82 -0.20 2.89
C ALA A 467 30.14 0.79 1.75
N ARG A 468 31.27 1.48 1.88
CA ARG A 468 31.81 2.35 0.81
C ARG A 468 32.33 1.48 -0.36
N THR A 469 31.87 1.78 -1.55
CA THR A 469 32.33 1.15 -2.80
C THR A 469 32.70 2.23 -3.82
N PRO A 470 33.44 1.92 -4.89
CA PRO A 470 33.76 2.92 -5.92
C PRO A 470 32.52 3.59 -6.58
N ARG A 471 31.35 2.96 -6.49
CA ARG A 471 30.11 3.47 -7.08
C ARG A 471 29.20 4.20 -6.09
N GLY A 472 29.51 4.15 -4.79
CA GLY A 472 28.66 4.75 -3.76
C GLY A 472 28.58 3.93 -2.47
N LEU A 473 27.55 4.15 -1.67
CA LEU A 473 27.28 3.43 -0.44
C LEU A 473 26.37 2.24 -0.71
N ARG A 474 26.80 1.03 -0.33
CA ARG A 474 26.08 -0.22 -0.64
C ARG A 474 25.78 -1.03 0.61
N LEU A 475 24.54 -1.47 0.71
CA LEU A 475 24.06 -2.48 1.66
C LEU A 475 23.63 -3.74 0.89
N ARG A 476 23.95 -4.95 1.45
CA ARG A 476 23.62 -6.25 0.84
C ARG A 476 22.88 -7.14 1.81
#